data_3a97d0714a4f570e1c8e3cffc1f20629
#
_entry.id   3a97d0714a4f570e1c8e3cffc1f20629
#
_cell.length_a   1.000
_cell.length_b   1.000
_cell.length_c   1.000
_cell.angle_alpha   90.00
_cell.angle_beta   90.00
_cell.angle_gamma   90.00
#
_symmetry.space_group_name_H-M   'P 1'
#
loop_
_entity.id
_entity.type
_entity.pdbx_description
1 polymer ?
#
loop_
_entity_poly.entity_id
_entity_poly.type
_entity_poly.pdbx_seq_one_letter_code
_entity_poly.pdbx_strand_id
1 'polypeptide(L)'
;NEAFIIDEATKNELIKKDSKSLEIIKPILRGRDIKKYEANFANLYLINSHNNPPVNIENFPAIKEHLDQYYDSLEKRGDKGLTPYNLRNCTYLEEFKKEKIFWAGMSRENNFLFTSNELFINDKGFMLTGKSLKYILALLNSKTCFYYYKIDGIRLATGWEFKKFKVEEIPIPKIDEESQKPFIKL
;
A
#
# COMPACT_ATOMS: atom_id res chain seq x y z
N ASN A 1 -5.44 -14.01 -5.04
CA ASN A 1 -4.12 -13.36 -5.09
C ASN A 1 -3.00 -14.15 -4.40
N GLU A 2 -3.19 -15.42 -4.16
CA GLU A 2 -2.21 -16.29 -3.48
C GLU A 2 -0.90 -16.43 -4.29
N ALA A 3 -0.97 -16.31 -5.62
CA ALA A 3 0.19 -16.41 -6.47
C ALA A 3 1.19 -15.24 -6.30
N PHE A 4 0.69 -14.01 -6.10
CA PHE A 4 1.53 -12.80 -6.06
C PHE A 4 1.78 -12.27 -4.65
N ILE A 5 1.02 -12.70 -3.65
CA ILE A 5 1.25 -12.30 -2.25
C ILE A 5 1.74 -13.51 -1.51
N ILE A 6 3.00 -13.48 -1.11
CA ILE A 6 3.73 -14.58 -0.49
C ILE A 6 4.12 -14.23 0.95
N ASP A 7 4.35 -15.24 1.75
CA ASP A 7 4.88 -15.10 3.10
C ASP A 7 6.41 -15.00 3.13
N GLU A 8 6.97 -14.81 4.30
CA GLU A 8 8.41 -14.69 4.51
C GLU A 8 9.16 -15.99 4.18
N ALA A 9 8.57 -17.14 4.45
CA ALA A 9 9.20 -18.43 4.17
C ALA A 9 9.37 -18.63 2.66
N THR A 10 8.29 -18.42 1.90
CA THR A 10 8.29 -18.50 0.43
C THR A 10 9.24 -17.47 -0.18
N LYS A 11 9.24 -16.21 0.33
CA LYS A 11 10.19 -15.18 -0.11
C LYS A 11 11.64 -15.66 0.04
N ASN A 12 11.98 -16.18 1.21
CA ASN A 12 13.35 -16.63 1.49
C ASN A 12 13.75 -17.83 0.63
N GLU A 13 12.84 -18.74 0.35
CA GLU A 13 13.06 -19.85 -0.57
C GLU A 13 13.34 -19.36 -1.99
N LEU A 14 12.53 -18.44 -2.51
CA LEU A 14 12.69 -17.87 -3.85
C LEU A 14 14.02 -17.13 -4.00
N ILE A 15 14.41 -16.34 -3.01
CA ILE A 15 15.70 -15.61 -3.01
C ILE A 15 16.88 -16.59 -2.91
N LYS A 16 16.74 -17.69 -2.17
CA LYS A 16 17.77 -18.73 -2.07
C LYS A 16 17.98 -19.46 -3.40
N LYS A 17 16.90 -19.71 -4.15
CA LYS A 17 16.95 -20.34 -5.48
C LYS A 17 17.51 -19.38 -6.54
N ASP A 18 17.12 -18.11 -6.48
CA ASP A 18 17.53 -17.06 -7.40
C ASP A 18 17.58 -15.71 -6.70
N SER A 19 18.77 -15.20 -6.45
CA SER A 19 19.00 -13.93 -5.74
C SER A 19 18.37 -12.72 -6.43
N LYS A 20 18.18 -12.76 -7.76
CA LYS A 20 17.50 -11.70 -8.52
C LYS A 20 16.03 -11.54 -8.11
N SER A 21 15.41 -12.59 -7.56
CA SER A 21 14.03 -12.53 -7.06
C SER A 21 13.80 -11.34 -6.10
N LEU A 22 14.82 -10.91 -5.36
CA LEU A 22 14.75 -9.76 -4.44
C LEU A 22 14.41 -8.44 -5.17
N GLU A 23 14.76 -8.31 -6.44
CA GLU A 23 14.52 -7.08 -7.21
C GLU A 23 13.02 -6.76 -7.34
N ILE A 24 12.19 -7.80 -7.46
CA ILE A 24 10.74 -7.66 -7.66
C ILE A 24 9.89 -8.16 -6.49
N ILE A 25 10.48 -8.68 -5.42
CA ILE A 25 9.76 -8.99 -4.18
C ILE A 25 9.76 -7.76 -3.28
N LYS A 26 8.57 -7.24 -2.97
CA LYS A 26 8.38 -5.99 -2.20
C LYS A 26 7.49 -6.22 -0.99
N PRO A 27 7.77 -5.59 0.17
CA PRO A 27 6.89 -5.69 1.32
C PRO A 27 5.53 -5.05 1.03
N ILE A 28 4.44 -5.68 1.48
CA ILE A 28 3.08 -5.21 1.28
C ILE A 28 2.26 -5.23 2.57
N LEU A 29 1.51 -4.14 2.81
CA LEU A 29 0.53 -4.04 3.89
C LEU A 29 -0.87 -4.39 3.39
N ARG A 30 -1.65 -5.00 4.27
CA ARG A 30 -3.10 -5.05 4.14
C ARG A 30 -3.70 -3.87 4.90
N GLY A 31 -4.89 -3.41 4.52
CA GLY A 31 -5.54 -2.32 5.24
C GLY A 31 -5.63 -2.55 6.76
N ARG A 32 -5.89 -3.78 7.22
CA ARG A 32 -5.97 -4.13 8.65
C ARG A 32 -4.64 -4.02 9.41
N ASP A 33 -3.52 -3.98 8.69
CA ASP A 33 -2.18 -3.88 9.28
C ASP A 33 -1.83 -2.42 9.63
N ILE A 34 -2.59 -1.44 9.11
CA ILE A 34 -2.39 -0.02 9.34
C ILE A 34 -3.02 0.39 10.67
N LYS A 35 -2.22 1.03 11.51
CA LYS A 35 -2.61 1.65 12.78
C LYS A 35 -2.23 3.14 12.76
N LYS A 36 -2.61 3.88 13.80
CA LYS A 36 -2.16 5.25 13.97
C LYS A 36 -0.64 5.28 14.11
N TYR A 37 0.02 5.96 13.19
CA TYR A 37 1.47 6.17 13.15
C TYR A 37 2.33 4.92 12.93
N GLU A 38 1.78 3.71 12.98
CA GLU A 38 2.50 2.45 12.91
C GLU A 38 1.82 1.42 12.00
N ALA A 39 2.54 0.37 11.65
CA ALA A 39 2.01 -0.78 10.93
C ALA A 39 2.33 -2.08 11.68
N ASN A 40 1.33 -2.94 11.83
CA ASN A 40 1.52 -4.32 12.26
C ASN A 40 1.88 -5.16 11.04
N PHE A 41 3.15 -5.12 10.63
CA PHE A 41 3.60 -5.83 9.44
C PHE A 41 3.44 -7.34 9.60
N ALA A 42 2.71 -7.96 8.70
CA ALA A 42 2.37 -9.38 8.75
C ALA A 42 3.36 -10.28 7.99
N ASN A 43 4.55 -9.76 7.66
CA ASN A 43 5.57 -10.45 6.87
C ASN A 43 5.03 -10.99 5.54
N LEU A 44 4.23 -10.16 4.85
CA LEU A 44 3.72 -10.45 3.53
C LEU A 44 4.47 -9.63 2.47
N TYR A 45 4.68 -10.25 1.33
CA TYR A 45 5.45 -9.70 0.23
C TYR A 45 4.70 -9.84 -1.08
N LEU A 46 4.80 -8.82 -1.92
CA LEU A 46 4.26 -8.79 -3.27
C LEU A 46 5.36 -9.20 -4.26
N ILE A 47 5.08 -10.16 -5.09
CA ILE A 47 5.82 -10.37 -6.34
C ILE A 47 5.37 -9.28 -7.31
N ASN A 48 6.14 -8.19 -7.38
CA ASN A 48 5.81 -7.01 -8.16
C ASN A 48 6.22 -7.17 -9.63
N SER A 49 5.67 -8.15 -10.30
CA SER A 49 5.82 -8.33 -11.75
C SER A 49 4.95 -7.32 -12.51
N HIS A 50 5.26 -6.04 -12.36
CA HIS A 50 4.50 -4.94 -12.96
C HIS A 50 4.50 -4.99 -14.50
N ASN A 51 3.58 -4.23 -15.13
CA ASN A 51 3.35 -4.29 -16.57
C ASN A 51 3.80 -3.01 -17.33
N ASN A 52 4.34 -2.01 -16.65
CA ASN A 52 4.81 -0.79 -17.32
C ASN A 52 6.12 -0.24 -16.68
N PRO A 53 7.27 -0.49 -17.30
CA PRO A 53 7.50 -1.45 -18.41
C PRO A 53 7.20 -2.88 -17.92
N PRO A 54 6.80 -3.80 -18.82
CA PRO A 54 6.48 -5.17 -18.42
C PRO A 54 7.74 -5.90 -17.94
N VAL A 55 7.65 -6.49 -16.75
CA VAL A 55 8.70 -7.37 -16.23
C VAL A 55 8.74 -8.64 -17.09
N ASN A 56 9.89 -8.92 -17.67
CA ASN A 56 10.11 -10.20 -18.32
C ASN A 56 10.37 -11.27 -17.25
N ILE A 57 9.40 -12.15 -17.05
CA ILE A 57 9.43 -13.18 -16.01
C ILE A 57 10.55 -14.21 -16.23
N GLU A 58 11.01 -14.41 -17.47
CA GLU A 58 12.10 -15.33 -17.80
C GLU A 58 13.45 -14.91 -17.15
N ASN A 59 13.57 -13.63 -16.76
CA ASN A 59 14.73 -13.13 -16.02
C ASN A 59 14.70 -13.53 -14.53
N PHE A 60 13.61 -14.13 -14.03
CA PHE A 60 13.37 -14.51 -12.64
C PHE A 60 12.89 -15.97 -12.55
N PRO A 61 13.76 -16.95 -12.85
CA PRO A 61 13.35 -18.35 -13.02
C PRO A 61 12.70 -18.94 -11.76
N ALA A 62 13.16 -18.59 -10.56
CA ALA A 62 12.54 -19.08 -9.32
C ALA A 62 11.11 -18.52 -9.14
N ILE A 63 10.88 -17.25 -9.48
CA ILE A 63 9.55 -16.64 -9.43
C ILE A 63 8.66 -17.23 -10.51
N LYS A 64 9.20 -17.46 -11.71
CA LYS A 64 8.44 -18.13 -12.78
C LYS A 64 7.97 -19.51 -12.35
N GLU A 65 8.87 -20.35 -11.82
CA GLU A 65 8.53 -21.68 -11.29
C GLU A 65 7.41 -21.62 -10.23
N HIS A 66 7.47 -20.62 -9.35
CA HIS A 66 6.42 -20.39 -8.35
C HIS A 66 5.09 -20.02 -9.01
N LEU A 67 5.09 -19.07 -9.97
CA LEU A 67 3.88 -18.61 -10.64
C LEU A 67 3.29 -19.66 -11.60
N ASP A 68 4.11 -20.55 -12.16
CA ASP A 68 3.66 -21.66 -13.03
C ASP A 68 2.71 -22.60 -12.31
N GLN A 69 2.84 -22.76 -10.98
CA GLN A 69 1.91 -23.56 -10.17
C GLN A 69 0.48 -22.99 -10.18
N TYR A 70 0.32 -21.73 -10.55
CA TYR A 70 -0.95 -21.00 -10.61
C TYR A 70 -1.37 -20.66 -12.05
N TYR A 71 -0.64 -21.14 -13.08
CA TYR A 71 -0.76 -20.68 -14.46
C TYR A 71 -2.20 -20.66 -14.99
N ASP A 72 -2.95 -21.72 -14.80
CA ASP A 72 -4.34 -21.84 -15.29
C ASP A 72 -5.25 -20.75 -14.72
N SER A 73 -5.02 -20.33 -13.49
CA SER A 73 -5.78 -19.25 -12.86
C SER A 73 -5.27 -17.89 -13.27
N LEU A 74 -3.97 -17.75 -13.49
CA LEU A 74 -3.35 -16.49 -13.95
C LEU A 74 -3.75 -16.17 -15.38
N GLU A 75 -3.82 -17.17 -16.26
CA GLU A 75 -4.25 -17.01 -17.65
C GLU A 75 -5.70 -16.54 -17.77
N LYS A 76 -6.57 -17.00 -16.88
CA LYS A 76 -8.01 -16.65 -16.85
C LYS A 76 -8.31 -15.29 -16.22
N ARG A 77 -7.31 -14.61 -15.60
CA ARG A 77 -7.53 -13.29 -14.99
C ARG A 77 -7.95 -12.25 -16.01
N GLY A 78 -9.00 -11.49 -15.72
CA GLY A 78 -9.44 -10.37 -16.56
C GLY A 78 -8.55 -9.12 -16.42
N ASP A 79 -7.81 -9.01 -15.32
CA ASP A 79 -6.97 -7.84 -14.96
C ASP A 79 -5.46 -8.10 -15.07
N LYS A 80 -5.06 -9.08 -15.87
CA LYS A 80 -3.64 -9.36 -16.14
C LYS A 80 -3.00 -8.26 -16.98
N GLY A 81 -1.66 -8.18 -16.95
CA GLY A 81 -0.88 -7.33 -17.84
C GLY A 81 -0.66 -7.96 -19.21
N LEU A 82 0.51 -7.71 -19.81
CA LEU A 82 0.88 -8.22 -21.13
C LEU A 82 0.89 -9.75 -21.18
N THR A 83 1.32 -10.40 -20.12
CA THR A 83 1.33 -11.86 -19.97
C THR A 83 0.54 -12.27 -18.72
N PRO A 84 0.19 -13.57 -18.56
CA PRO A 84 -0.40 -14.08 -17.33
C PRO A 84 0.43 -13.80 -16.08
N TYR A 85 1.75 -13.69 -16.21
CA TYR A 85 2.68 -13.40 -15.10
C TYR A 85 2.72 -11.94 -14.69
N ASN A 86 2.25 -11.01 -15.53
CA ASN A 86 2.28 -9.59 -15.20
C ASN A 86 1.03 -9.15 -14.44
N LEU A 87 1.24 -8.30 -13.45
CA LEU A 87 0.17 -7.55 -12.79
C LEU A 87 -0.38 -6.51 -13.78
N ARG A 88 -1.61 -6.05 -13.56
CA ARG A 88 -2.17 -4.93 -14.33
C ARG A 88 -1.32 -3.67 -14.21
N ASN A 89 -1.46 -2.74 -15.13
CA ASN A 89 -0.78 -1.45 -15.08
C ASN A 89 -1.11 -0.69 -13.78
N CYS A 90 -0.07 -0.15 -13.16
CA CYS A 90 -0.16 0.81 -12.08
C CYS A 90 0.53 2.10 -12.53
N THR A 91 -0.24 3.14 -12.86
CA THR A 91 0.29 4.42 -13.37
C THR A 91 1.07 5.22 -12.33
N TYR A 92 0.89 4.90 -11.06
CA TYR A 92 1.54 5.56 -9.92
C TYR A 92 2.53 4.65 -9.18
N LEU A 93 3.15 3.70 -9.88
CA LEU A 93 4.10 2.75 -9.29
C LEU A 93 5.27 3.45 -8.59
N GLU A 94 5.78 4.54 -9.18
CA GLU A 94 6.89 5.31 -8.63
C GLU A 94 6.52 6.05 -7.32
N GLU A 95 5.24 6.30 -7.08
CA GLU A 95 4.81 6.94 -5.84
C GLU A 95 5.06 6.06 -4.60
N PHE A 96 5.14 4.72 -4.79
CA PHE A 96 5.49 3.80 -3.70
C PHE A 96 6.94 3.95 -3.20
N LYS A 97 7.80 4.59 -3.95
CA LYS A 97 9.19 4.88 -3.56
C LYS A 97 9.34 6.19 -2.78
N LYS A 98 8.34 7.07 -2.84
CA LYS A 98 8.34 8.37 -2.16
C LYS A 98 7.85 8.27 -0.72
N GLU A 99 8.05 9.34 0.04
CA GLU A 99 7.33 9.56 1.30
C GLU A 99 5.83 9.59 1.06
N LYS A 100 5.07 8.91 1.91
CA LYS A 100 3.62 8.76 1.73
C LYS A 100 2.89 8.49 3.03
N ILE A 101 1.58 8.77 3.00
CA ILE A 101 0.65 8.36 4.04
C ILE A 101 -0.24 7.26 3.46
N PHE A 102 -0.34 6.15 4.18
CA PHE A 102 -1.30 5.07 3.89
C PHE A 102 -2.47 5.10 4.86
N TRP A 103 -3.64 4.69 4.37
CA TRP A 103 -4.80 4.37 5.21
C TRP A 103 -5.62 3.23 4.63
N ALA A 104 -6.37 2.55 5.49
CA ALA A 104 -7.31 1.51 5.08
C ALA A 104 -8.63 2.13 4.60
N GLY A 105 -9.23 1.57 3.54
CA GLY A 105 -10.55 1.98 3.07
C GLY A 105 -11.67 1.76 4.08
N MET A 106 -11.48 0.82 5.02
CA MET A 106 -12.42 0.57 6.12
C MET A 106 -11.65 0.45 7.42
N SER A 107 -12.07 1.20 8.45
CA SER A 107 -11.45 1.18 9.77
C SER A 107 -12.46 1.60 10.86
N ARG A 108 -12.21 1.17 12.10
CA ARG A 108 -12.99 1.63 13.26
C ARG A 108 -12.63 3.06 13.65
N GLU A 109 -11.40 3.47 13.35
CA GLU A 109 -10.80 4.74 13.71
C GLU A 109 -10.05 5.34 12.53
N ASN A 110 -9.68 6.62 12.65
CA ASN A 110 -8.81 7.31 11.72
C ASN A 110 -7.35 6.83 11.86
N ASN A 111 -7.03 5.73 11.22
CA ASN A 111 -5.71 5.10 11.23
C ASN A 111 -4.93 5.49 9.96
N PHE A 112 -3.98 6.41 10.12
CA PHE A 112 -3.09 6.86 9.05
C PHE A 112 -1.64 6.60 9.42
N LEU A 113 -0.88 6.06 8.48
CA LEU A 113 0.52 5.67 8.63
C LEU A 113 1.39 6.46 7.67
N PHE A 114 2.43 7.13 8.18
CA PHE A 114 3.50 7.68 7.35
C PHE A 114 4.62 6.67 7.15
N THR A 115 5.17 6.62 5.94
CA THR A 115 6.39 5.84 5.65
C THR A 115 7.22 6.49 4.54
N SER A 116 8.54 6.42 4.67
CA SER A 116 9.52 6.77 3.63
C SER A 116 10.08 5.51 2.92
N ASN A 117 9.79 4.32 3.44
CA ASN A 117 10.27 3.08 2.87
C ASN A 117 9.49 2.71 1.61
N GLU A 118 10.12 1.99 0.68
CA GLU A 118 9.42 1.36 -0.44
C GLU A 118 8.51 0.25 0.10
N LEU A 119 7.27 0.61 0.37
CA LEU A 119 6.26 -0.25 0.95
C LEU A 119 4.98 -0.16 0.12
N PHE A 120 4.41 -1.29 -0.20
CA PHE A 120 3.18 -1.40 -0.98
C PHE A 120 1.96 -1.56 -0.08
N ILE A 121 0.79 -1.31 -0.64
CA ILE A 121 -0.50 -1.55 0.02
C ILE A 121 -1.42 -2.29 -0.95
N ASN A 122 -2.26 -3.18 -0.41
CA ASN A 122 -3.22 -3.91 -1.23
C ASN A 122 -4.38 -3.00 -1.69
N ASP A 123 -5.25 -3.54 -2.53
CA ASP A 123 -6.43 -2.88 -3.13
C ASP A 123 -7.47 -2.34 -2.12
N LYS A 124 -7.34 -2.67 -0.84
CA LYS A 124 -8.20 -2.18 0.25
C LYS A 124 -7.66 -0.94 0.95
N GLY A 125 -6.54 -0.42 0.50
CA GLY A 125 -5.91 0.76 1.07
C GLY A 125 -5.74 1.89 0.04
N PHE A 126 -5.43 3.05 0.56
CA PHE A 126 -5.20 4.28 -0.20
C PHE A 126 -3.85 4.88 0.16
N MET A 127 -3.34 5.74 -0.71
CA MET A 127 -2.07 6.41 -0.56
C MET A 127 -2.21 7.91 -0.86
N LEU A 128 -1.53 8.73 -0.06
CA LEU A 128 -1.33 10.16 -0.28
C LEU A 128 0.17 10.43 -0.36
N THR A 129 0.59 11.10 -1.43
CA THR A 129 1.95 11.63 -1.60
C THR A 129 1.89 13.16 -1.75
N GLY A 130 2.97 13.86 -1.47
CA GLY A 130 3.04 15.31 -1.61
C GLY A 130 3.92 15.99 -0.57
N LYS A 131 3.60 17.26 -0.27
CA LYS A 131 4.33 18.08 0.71
C LYS A 131 3.66 18.03 2.08
N SER A 132 4.41 18.39 3.12
CA SER A 132 3.92 18.54 4.50
C SER A 132 3.23 17.29 5.08
N LEU A 133 3.64 16.10 4.62
CA LEU A 133 2.97 14.84 4.97
C LEU A 133 2.91 14.59 6.47
N LYS A 134 3.96 14.92 7.23
CA LYS A 134 3.97 14.72 8.69
C LYS A 134 2.97 15.63 9.40
N TYR A 135 2.83 16.88 8.96
CA TYR A 135 1.81 17.81 9.44
C TYR A 135 0.39 17.27 9.14
N ILE A 136 0.17 16.87 7.89
CA ILE A 136 -1.10 16.27 7.46
C ILE A 136 -1.41 15.01 8.27
N LEU A 137 -0.43 14.14 8.48
CA LEU A 137 -0.56 12.92 9.30
C LEU A 137 -1.03 13.22 10.71
N ALA A 138 -0.40 14.21 11.38
CA ALA A 138 -0.77 14.59 12.75
C ALA A 138 -2.23 15.05 12.82
N LEU A 139 -2.68 15.84 11.86
CA LEU A 139 -4.08 16.27 11.77
C LEU A 139 -5.02 15.11 11.48
N LEU A 140 -4.75 14.31 10.45
CA LEU A 140 -5.59 13.16 10.07
C LEU A 140 -5.75 12.15 11.22
N ASN A 141 -4.71 11.95 12.03
CA ASN A 141 -4.76 11.08 13.20
C ASN A 141 -5.33 11.75 14.46
N SER A 142 -5.65 13.06 14.42
CA SER A 142 -6.19 13.77 15.57
C SER A 142 -7.63 13.36 15.90
N LYS A 143 -8.01 13.53 17.16
CA LYS A 143 -9.40 13.35 17.60
C LYS A 143 -10.34 14.34 16.93
N THR A 144 -9.88 15.57 16.68
CA THR A 144 -10.64 16.62 16.01
C THR A 144 -11.00 16.25 14.58
N CYS A 145 -10.02 15.79 13.78
CA CYS A 145 -10.29 15.33 12.41
C CYS A 145 -11.19 14.10 12.40
N PHE A 146 -11.06 13.19 13.36
CA PHE A 146 -11.96 12.04 13.44
C PHE A 146 -13.38 12.47 13.84
N TYR A 147 -13.51 13.42 14.74
CA TYR A 147 -14.83 13.98 15.08
C TYR A 147 -15.48 14.63 13.86
N TYR A 148 -14.74 15.47 13.13
CA TYR A 148 -15.21 16.06 11.88
C TYR A 148 -15.64 14.99 10.87
N TYR A 149 -14.81 13.97 10.65
CA TYR A 149 -15.13 12.87 9.73
C TYR A 149 -16.44 12.15 10.13
N LYS A 150 -16.73 12.01 11.42
CA LYS A 150 -17.97 11.36 11.89
C LYS A 150 -19.24 12.14 11.60
N ILE A 151 -19.17 13.44 11.29
CA ILE A 151 -20.34 14.26 10.99
C ILE A 151 -20.89 13.91 9.60
N ASP A 152 -20.02 13.74 8.61
CA ASP A 152 -20.42 13.51 7.19
C ASP A 152 -19.72 12.31 6.54
N GLY A 153 -19.01 11.52 7.30
CA GLY A 153 -18.34 10.32 6.82
C GLY A 153 -19.28 9.15 6.58
N ILE A 154 -18.82 8.18 5.81
CA ILE A 154 -19.59 6.98 5.47
C ILE A 154 -19.53 5.99 6.62
N ARG A 155 -20.63 5.85 7.36
CA ARG A 155 -20.72 4.92 8.49
C ARG A 155 -21.02 3.50 8.01
N LEU A 156 -20.31 2.54 8.57
CA LEU A 156 -20.56 1.11 8.41
C LEU A 156 -21.06 0.50 9.73
N ALA A 157 -21.56 -0.73 9.70
CA ALA A 157 -22.01 -1.44 10.90
C ALA A 157 -20.94 -1.54 11.99
N THR A 158 -19.67 -1.69 11.61
CA THR A 158 -18.54 -1.91 12.53
C THR A 158 -17.43 -0.85 12.43
N GLY A 159 -17.73 0.33 11.91
CA GLY A 159 -16.71 1.37 11.73
C GLY A 159 -17.07 2.39 10.66
N TRP A 160 -16.09 2.81 9.90
CA TRP A 160 -16.18 3.87 8.91
C TRP A 160 -15.48 3.46 7.60
N GLU A 161 -16.03 3.94 6.47
CA GLU A 161 -15.39 3.78 5.17
C GLU A 161 -14.64 5.06 4.82
N PHE A 162 -13.29 5.00 4.85
CA PHE A 162 -12.40 6.12 4.52
C PHE A 162 -12.09 6.16 3.03
N LYS A 163 -13.11 6.41 2.20
CA LYS A 163 -12.90 6.61 0.75
C LYS A 163 -12.08 7.84 0.47
N LYS A 164 -11.31 7.80 -0.63
CA LYS A 164 -10.46 8.90 -1.07
C LYS A 164 -11.19 10.24 -1.06
N PHE A 165 -12.33 10.35 -1.75
CA PHE A 165 -13.08 11.60 -1.88
C PHE A 165 -13.54 12.17 -0.53
N LYS A 166 -13.87 11.31 0.46
CA LYS A 166 -14.26 11.75 1.80
C LYS A 166 -13.06 12.18 2.66
N VAL A 167 -11.92 11.58 2.48
CA VAL A 167 -10.68 11.99 3.15
C VAL A 167 -10.20 13.34 2.58
N GLU A 168 -10.35 13.57 1.28
CA GLU A 168 -10.00 14.83 0.60
C GLU A 168 -10.87 16.02 1.03
N GLU A 169 -12.08 15.78 1.57
CA GLU A 169 -12.98 16.82 2.12
C GLU A 169 -12.56 17.29 3.53
N ILE A 170 -11.64 16.58 4.22
CA ILE A 170 -11.18 16.98 5.55
C ILE A 170 -10.43 18.31 5.46
N PRO A 171 -10.89 19.37 6.17
CA PRO A 171 -10.23 20.66 6.12
C PRO A 171 -8.86 20.61 6.81
N ILE A 172 -7.81 20.88 6.06
CA ILE A 172 -6.44 20.99 6.55
C ILE A 172 -6.08 22.46 6.60
N PRO A 173 -5.88 23.07 7.78
CA PRO A 173 -5.46 24.47 7.89
C PRO A 173 -4.15 24.71 7.16
N LYS A 174 -4.11 25.75 6.33
CA LYS A 174 -2.87 26.17 5.67
C LYS A 174 -2.07 27.04 6.63
N ILE A 175 -0.95 26.53 7.11
CA ILE A 175 0.02 27.25 7.96
C ILE A 175 1.40 27.22 7.31
N ASP A 176 2.27 28.16 7.66
CA ASP A 176 3.64 28.19 7.19
C ASP A 176 4.49 27.04 7.76
N GLU A 177 5.67 26.81 7.19
CA GLU A 177 6.53 25.68 7.56
C GLU A 177 7.04 25.78 9.01
N GLU A 178 7.25 26.98 9.53
CA GLU A 178 7.69 27.20 10.92
C GLU A 178 6.60 26.73 11.89
N SER A 179 5.36 27.10 11.62
CA SER A 179 4.18 26.70 12.39
C SER A 179 3.89 25.20 12.30
N GLN A 180 4.40 24.50 11.27
CA GLN A 180 4.27 23.04 11.14
C GLN A 180 5.26 22.27 12.04
N LYS A 181 6.38 22.87 12.46
CA LYS A 181 7.45 22.19 13.21
C LYS A 181 6.99 21.42 14.47
N PRO A 182 6.08 21.92 15.30
CA PRO A 182 5.59 21.18 16.45
C PRO A 182 4.92 19.85 16.10
N PHE A 183 4.27 19.78 14.94
CA PHE A 183 3.57 18.58 14.46
C PHE A 183 4.53 17.54 13.84
N ILE A 184 5.72 17.97 13.44
CA ILE A 184 6.72 17.12 12.77
C ILE A 184 7.61 16.40 13.80
N LYS A 185 7.70 16.92 15.01
CA LYS A 185 8.54 16.36 16.10
C LYS A 185 7.87 15.21 16.84
N LEU A 186 6.65 14.88 16.47
CA LEU A 186 5.93 13.70 16.95
C LEU A 186 6.34 12.49 16.10
#